data_c8a9d7a2f5e3b1901ee79aff1f821b86
#
_entry.id   c8a9d7a2f5e3b1901ee79aff1f821b86
#
_cell.length_a   1.000
_cell.length_b   1.000
_cell.length_c   1.000
_cell.angle_alpha   90.00
_cell.angle_beta   90.00
_cell.angle_gamma   90.00
#
_symmetry.space_group_name_H-M   'P 1'
#
loop_
_entity.id
_entity.type
_entity.pdbx_description
1 polymer ?
#
loop_
_entity_poly.entity_id
_entity_poly.type
_entity_poly.pdbx_seq_one_letter_code
_entity_poly.pdbx_strand_id
1 'polypeptide(L)'
;MARAELLVDRLVATGFIRPEVLWRGLQCCRPSLARWRVSVLVGLSGLLVEPLAWLQSLLFARRLRRLQLPDDPIVVIGHWRSGTTYLHQLLACDPAVATARNTLTMAPQVALLLKPWIAPVLKAWMTRTRPIDAVPWGPDDPQEDELGLARLTFDTNMGGMAFPR
;
A
#
# COMPACT_ATOMS: atom_id res chain seq x y z
N MET A 1 -26.37 -2.26 0.00
CA MET A 1 -25.24 -2.04 0.90
C MET A 1 -24.03 -2.89 0.46
N ALA A 2 -24.07 -4.21 0.40
CA ALA A 2 -22.92 -5.05 0.05
C ALA A 2 -22.15 -4.71 -1.26
N ARG A 3 -22.81 -4.20 -2.30
CA ARG A 3 -22.12 -3.81 -3.55
C ARG A 3 -21.33 -2.50 -3.43
N ALA A 4 -21.80 -1.57 -2.62
CA ALA A 4 -21.11 -0.29 -2.38
C ALA A 4 -19.89 -0.49 -1.48
N GLU A 5 -20.01 -1.32 -0.44
CA GLU A 5 -18.90 -1.73 0.42
C GLU A 5 -17.81 -2.43 -0.38
N LEU A 6 -18.16 -3.38 -1.24
CA LEU A 6 -17.21 -4.08 -2.11
C LEU A 6 -16.49 -3.14 -3.09
N LEU A 7 -17.15 -2.07 -3.53
CA LEU A 7 -16.55 -1.07 -4.42
C LEU A 7 -15.57 -0.17 -3.67
N VAL A 8 -15.93 0.24 -2.46
CA VAL A 8 -15.07 1.03 -1.57
C VAL A 8 -13.84 0.23 -1.18
N ASP A 9 -14.01 -1.04 -0.80
CA ASP A 9 -12.89 -1.93 -0.46
C ASP A 9 -11.92 -2.10 -1.63
N ARG A 10 -12.43 -2.23 -2.84
CA ARG A 10 -11.61 -2.31 -4.05
C ARG A 10 -10.90 -1.00 -4.37
N LEU A 11 -11.58 0.14 -4.23
CA LEU A 11 -10.99 1.46 -4.46
C LEU A 11 -9.87 1.75 -3.46
N VAL A 12 -10.04 1.36 -2.20
CA VAL A 12 -9.00 1.54 -1.20
C VAL A 12 -7.86 0.55 -1.40
N ALA A 13 -8.14 -0.69 -1.74
CA ALA A 13 -7.12 -1.69 -2.02
C ALA A 13 -6.26 -1.33 -3.25
N THR A 14 -6.87 -0.70 -4.26
CA THR A 14 -6.20 -0.34 -5.52
C THR A 14 -5.99 1.17 -5.69
N GLY A 15 -6.50 1.99 -4.78
CA GLY A 15 -6.34 3.45 -4.83
C GLY A 15 -4.88 3.87 -4.71
N PHE A 16 -4.59 5.07 -5.20
CA PHE A 16 -3.25 5.66 -5.15
C PHE A 16 -2.15 4.84 -5.85
N ILE A 17 -2.51 3.99 -6.81
CA ILE A 17 -1.54 3.34 -7.70
C ILE A 17 -1.00 4.41 -8.66
N ARG A 18 0.31 4.44 -8.86
CA ARG A 18 0.90 5.36 -9.85
C ARG A 18 0.36 5.09 -11.25
N PRO A 19 0.09 6.14 -12.05
CA PRO A 19 -0.44 5.99 -13.41
C PRO A 19 0.40 5.08 -14.30
N GLU A 20 1.72 5.09 -14.13
CA GLU A 20 2.64 4.21 -14.85
C GLU A 20 2.41 2.73 -14.52
N VAL A 21 2.22 2.41 -13.23
CA VAL A 21 1.96 1.03 -12.77
C VAL A 21 0.62 0.54 -13.31
N LEU A 22 -0.40 1.39 -13.23
CA LEU A 22 -1.71 1.07 -13.81
C LEU A 22 -1.61 0.83 -15.31
N TRP A 23 -0.90 1.69 -16.03
CA TRP A 23 -0.70 1.56 -17.48
C TRP A 23 -0.02 0.23 -17.85
N ARG A 24 1.06 -0.13 -17.17
CA ARG A 24 1.74 -1.43 -17.36
C ARG A 24 0.79 -2.59 -17.07
N GLY A 25 0.02 -2.51 -15.98
CA GLY A 25 -0.98 -3.52 -15.65
C GLY A 25 -2.05 -3.68 -16.73
N LEU A 26 -2.55 -2.59 -17.30
CA LEU A 26 -3.54 -2.59 -18.38
C LEU A 26 -2.97 -3.14 -19.70
N GLN A 27 -1.68 -2.96 -19.95
CA GLN A 27 -1.01 -3.58 -21.12
C GLN A 27 -0.88 -5.10 -20.97
N CYS A 28 -0.64 -5.57 -19.75
CA CYS A 28 -0.53 -7.01 -19.47
C CYS A 28 -1.88 -7.71 -19.42
N CYS A 29 -2.93 -7.02 -19.00
CA CYS A 29 -4.24 -7.58 -18.73
C CYS A 29 -5.34 -6.73 -19.38
N ARG A 30 -6.13 -7.33 -20.26
CA ARG A 30 -7.31 -6.66 -20.82
C ARG A 30 -8.47 -6.71 -19.82
N PRO A 31 -8.81 -5.61 -19.14
CA PRO A 31 -9.91 -5.64 -18.18
C PRO A 31 -11.27 -5.80 -18.89
N SER A 32 -12.20 -6.53 -18.24
CA SER A 32 -13.59 -6.55 -18.67
C SER A 32 -14.23 -5.15 -18.53
N LEU A 33 -15.33 -4.90 -19.25
CA LEU A 33 -16.05 -3.62 -19.19
C LEU A 33 -16.40 -3.15 -17.76
N ALA A 34 -16.73 -4.08 -16.87
CA ALA A 34 -17.00 -3.77 -15.46
C ALA A 34 -15.74 -3.34 -14.71
N ARG A 35 -14.59 -3.97 -14.99
CA ARG A 35 -13.29 -3.63 -14.38
C ARG A 35 -12.70 -2.35 -14.96
N TRP A 36 -13.02 -2.02 -16.22
CA TRP A 36 -12.56 -0.78 -16.86
C TRP A 36 -12.99 0.47 -16.09
N ARG A 37 -14.23 0.52 -15.59
CA ARG A 37 -14.71 1.63 -14.75
C ARG A 37 -13.87 1.80 -13.49
N VAL A 38 -13.53 0.71 -12.80
CA VAL A 38 -12.65 0.75 -11.63
C VAL A 38 -11.26 1.21 -12.02
N SER A 39 -10.70 0.70 -13.12
CA SER A 39 -9.38 1.12 -13.60
C SER A 39 -9.32 2.61 -13.93
N VAL A 40 -10.36 3.18 -14.52
CA VAL A 40 -10.46 4.62 -14.78
C VAL A 40 -10.48 5.41 -13.47
N LEU A 41 -11.29 5.01 -12.49
CA LEU A 41 -11.34 5.70 -11.18
C LEU A 41 -10.00 5.62 -10.44
N VAL A 42 -9.35 4.47 -10.48
CA VAL A 42 -8.00 4.27 -9.92
C VAL A 42 -6.98 5.15 -10.64
N GLY A 43 -7.03 5.21 -11.97
CA GLY A 43 -6.17 6.07 -12.76
C GLY A 43 -6.36 7.56 -12.44
N LEU A 44 -7.60 8.00 -12.32
CA LEU A 44 -7.92 9.38 -11.94
C LEU A 44 -7.43 9.71 -10.53
N SER A 45 -7.60 8.79 -9.58
CA SER A 45 -7.10 8.97 -8.21
C SER A 45 -5.57 9.08 -8.18
N GLY A 46 -4.87 8.24 -8.95
CA GLY A 46 -3.42 8.29 -9.09
C GLY A 46 -2.96 9.62 -9.72
N LEU A 47 -3.64 10.04 -10.79
CA LEU A 47 -3.31 11.29 -11.48
C LEU A 47 -3.51 12.53 -10.59
N LEU A 48 -4.56 12.56 -9.78
CA LEU A 48 -4.81 13.65 -8.83
C LEU A 48 -3.74 13.76 -7.74
N VAL A 49 -3.15 12.62 -7.37
CA VAL A 49 -2.13 12.56 -6.31
C VAL A 49 -0.71 12.78 -6.84
N GLU A 50 -0.48 12.62 -8.14
CA GLU A 50 0.85 12.73 -8.75
C GLU A 50 1.56 14.08 -8.47
N PRO A 51 0.90 15.26 -8.51
CA PRO A 51 1.56 16.52 -8.13
C PRO A 51 2.07 16.54 -6.69
N LEU A 52 1.32 15.94 -5.77
CA LEU A 52 1.74 15.81 -4.37
C LEU A 52 2.87 14.81 -4.21
N ALA A 53 2.90 13.74 -5.02
CA ALA A 53 3.98 12.78 -5.06
C ALA A 53 5.30 13.44 -5.55
N TRP A 54 5.23 14.28 -6.56
CA TRP A 54 6.35 15.10 -7.00
C TRP A 54 6.83 16.04 -5.90
N LEU A 55 5.92 16.74 -5.25
CA LEU A 55 6.25 17.63 -4.13
C LEU A 55 6.91 16.86 -2.99
N GLN A 56 6.37 15.69 -2.61
CA GLN A 56 7.00 14.83 -1.61
C GLN A 56 8.43 14.44 -2.01
N SER A 57 8.61 13.99 -3.25
CA SER A 57 9.91 13.60 -3.77
C SER A 57 10.91 14.75 -3.71
N LEU A 58 10.49 15.96 -4.05
CA LEU A 58 11.34 17.15 -4.02
C LEU A 58 11.73 17.52 -2.58
N LEU A 59 10.77 17.58 -1.67
CA LEU A 59 10.98 17.98 -0.28
C LEU A 59 11.84 16.99 0.50
N PHE A 60 11.64 15.70 0.28
CA PHE A 60 12.32 14.64 1.03
C PHE A 60 13.54 14.07 0.30
N ALA A 61 13.81 14.44 -0.96
CA ALA A 61 14.92 13.90 -1.76
C ALA A 61 16.28 13.95 -1.04
N ARG A 62 16.61 15.09 -0.43
CA ARG A 62 17.88 15.25 0.28
C ARG A 62 17.97 14.36 1.50
N ARG A 63 16.87 14.22 2.24
CA ARG A 63 16.81 13.39 3.46
C ARG A 63 16.91 11.91 3.10
N LEU A 64 16.19 11.47 2.09
CA LEU A 64 16.20 10.08 1.60
C LEU A 64 17.59 9.68 1.07
N ARG A 65 18.26 10.55 0.32
CA ARG A 65 19.62 10.28 -0.19
C ARG A 65 20.68 10.16 0.91
N ARG A 66 20.46 10.73 2.08
CA ARG A 66 21.37 10.66 3.24
C ARG A 66 21.05 9.49 4.16
N LEU A 67 19.96 8.80 3.92
CA LEU A 67 19.54 7.68 4.75
C LEU A 67 20.44 6.49 4.42
N GLN A 68 21.16 6.02 5.40
CA GLN A 68 21.92 4.78 5.30
C GLN A 68 21.00 3.65 5.76
N LEU A 69 20.78 2.69 4.90
CA LEU A 69 20.04 1.48 5.26
C LEU A 69 21.01 0.54 5.99
N PRO A 70 20.53 -0.23 6.99
CA PRO A 70 21.35 -1.26 7.62
C PRO A 70 21.77 -2.32 6.60
N ASP A 71 22.98 -2.83 6.76
CA ASP A 71 23.54 -3.85 5.86
C ASP A 71 22.92 -5.24 6.10
N ASP A 72 22.28 -5.42 7.26
CA ASP A 72 21.67 -6.67 7.73
C ASP A 72 20.15 -6.55 7.93
N PRO A 73 19.36 -6.45 6.86
CA PRO A 73 17.90 -6.37 6.98
C PRO A 73 17.33 -7.69 7.53
N ILE A 74 16.36 -7.58 8.44
CA ILE A 74 15.61 -8.74 8.94
C ILE A 74 14.55 -9.09 7.88
N VAL A 75 14.61 -10.29 7.31
CA VAL A 75 13.64 -10.78 6.33
C VAL A 75 12.82 -11.89 6.94
N VAL A 76 11.50 -11.69 7.02
CA VAL A 76 10.55 -12.69 7.53
C VAL A 76 9.94 -13.43 6.34
N ILE A 77 10.31 -14.70 6.19
CA ILE A 77 9.79 -15.57 5.14
C ILE A 77 8.97 -16.69 5.77
N GLY A 78 7.80 -16.95 5.24
CA GLY A 78 6.95 -18.04 5.73
C GLY A 78 5.83 -18.38 4.75
N HIS A 79 5.25 -19.57 4.96
CA HIS A 79 4.05 -19.99 4.24
C HIS A 79 2.83 -19.14 4.67
N TRP A 80 1.84 -19.03 3.82
CA TRP A 80 0.58 -18.38 4.18
C TRP A 80 -0.02 -18.97 5.44
N ARG A 81 -0.50 -18.11 6.35
CA ARG A 81 -1.09 -18.46 7.65
C ARG A 81 -0.16 -19.20 8.62
N SER A 82 1.14 -19.05 8.48
CA SER A 82 2.16 -19.59 9.40
C SER A 82 2.51 -18.65 10.56
N GLY A 83 1.81 -17.52 10.72
CA GLY A 83 2.05 -16.56 11.80
C GLY A 83 3.08 -15.48 11.47
N THR A 84 3.46 -15.30 10.20
CA THR A 84 4.42 -14.25 9.77
C THR A 84 3.98 -12.86 10.19
N THR A 85 2.69 -12.53 10.10
CA THR A 85 2.15 -11.25 10.56
C THR A 85 2.36 -11.04 12.07
N TYR A 86 2.14 -12.09 12.87
CA TYR A 86 2.35 -12.01 14.31
C TYR A 86 3.83 -11.83 14.67
N LEU A 87 4.70 -12.60 14.02
CA LEU A 87 6.15 -12.44 14.17
C LEU A 87 6.60 -11.03 13.78
N HIS A 88 6.09 -10.49 12.67
CA HIS A 88 6.38 -9.13 12.22
C HIS A 88 5.94 -8.09 13.26
N GLN A 89 4.76 -8.25 13.87
CA GLN A 89 4.28 -7.39 14.94
C GLN A 89 5.17 -7.46 16.19
N LEU A 90 5.64 -8.66 16.57
CA LEU A 90 6.57 -8.83 17.68
C LEU A 90 7.91 -8.14 17.41
N LEU A 91 8.49 -8.31 16.22
CA LEU A 91 9.72 -7.62 15.84
C LEU A 91 9.56 -6.09 15.84
N ALA A 92 8.40 -5.60 15.42
CA ALA A 92 8.10 -4.17 15.42
C ALA A 92 7.89 -3.56 16.81
N CYS A 93 7.82 -4.36 17.87
CA CYS A 93 7.83 -3.88 19.25
C CYS A 93 9.24 -3.40 19.68
N ASP A 94 10.29 -3.84 19.00
CA ASP A 94 11.65 -3.34 19.25
C ASP A 94 11.81 -1.97 18.58
N PRO A 95 12.12 -0.90 19.35
CA PRO A 95 12.33 0.43 18.78
C PRO A 95 13.53 0.54 17.84
N ALA A 96 14.45 -0.42 17.88
CA ALA A 96 15.58 -0.50 16.95
C ALA A 96 15.20 -1.04 15.58
N VAL A 97 14.03 -1.69 15.46
CA VAL A 97 13.54 -2.26 14.20
C VAL A 97 12.63 -1.27 13.50
N ALA A 98 13.05 -0.82 12.31
CA ALA A 98 12.20 -0.04 11.42
C ALA A 98 11.37 -0.96 10.51
N THR A 99 10.09 -0.67 10.37
CA THR A 99 9.19 -1.40 9.49
C THR A 99 8.20 -0.47 8.80
N ALA A 100 7.71 -0.87 7.63
CA ALA A 100 6.63 -0.17 6.97
C ALA A 100 5.33 -0.26 7.79
N ARG A 101 4.53 0.80 7.76
CA ARG A 101 3.26 0.88 8.49
C ARG A 101 2.09 1.05 7.52
N ASN A 102 0.89 0.70 7.93
CA ASN A 102 -0.31 0.81 7.11
C ASN A 102 -0.46 2.19 6.44
N THR A 103 -0.21 3.28 7.16
CA THR A 103 -0.24 4.65 6.59
C THR A 103 0.73 4.84 5.44
N LEU A 104 1.92 4.22 5.51
CA LEU A 104 2.92 4.31 4.46
C LEU A 104 2.54 3.43 3.26
N THR A 105 2.16 2.19 3.51
CA THR A 105 1.89 1.21 2.45
C THR A 105 0.62 1.51 1.65
N MET A 106 -0.34 2.22 2.26
CA MET A 106 -1.60 2.57 1.58
C MET A 106 -1.45 3.72 0.57
N ALA A 107 -0.54 4.65 0.80
CA ALA A 107 -0.30 5.76 -0.13
C ALA A 107 1.19 6.19 -0.12
N PRO A 108 2.12 5.29 -0.49
CA PRO A 108 3.56 5.50 -0.29
C PRO A 108 4.10 6.74 -0.98
N GLN A 109 3.52 7.12 -2.13
CA GLN A 109 3.95 8.28 -2.89
C GLN A 109 3.64 9.64 -2.21
N VAL A 110 2.75 9.66 -1.20
CA VAL A 110 2.35 10.89 -0.49
C VAL A 110 2.32 10.74 1.02
N ALA A 111 2.64 9.56 1.53
CA ALA A 111 2.49 9.24 2.95
C ALA A 111 3.34 10.14 3.86
N LEU A 112 4.55 10.52 3.45
CA LEU A 112 5.41 11.39 4.25
C LEU A 112 4.85 12.81 4.37
N LEU A 113 4.14 13.26 3.33
CA LEU A 113 3.53 14.60 3.29
C LEU A 113 2.16 14.62 3.99
N LEU A 114 1.36 13.59 3.75
CA LEU A 114 -0.05 13.55 4.13
C LEU A 114 -0.34 12.62 5.32
N LYS A 115 0.68 12.07 6.00
CA LYS A 115 0.46 11.19 7.16
C LYS A 115 -0.57 11.72 8.16
N PRO A 116 -0.54 13.01 8.57
CA PRO A 116 -1.50 13.54 9.52
C PRO A 116 -2.96 13.47 9.05
N TRP A 117 -3.17 13.47 7.73
CA TRP A 117 -4.50 13.42 7.11
C TRP A 117 -4.92 11.99 6.76
N ILE A 118 -3.97 11.15 6.34
CA ILE A 118 -4.22 9.76 5.98
C ILE A 118 -4.57 8.92 7.20
N ALA A 119 -3.87 9.12 8.32
CA ALA A 119 -4.07 8.32 9.54
C ALA A 119 -5.51 8.37 10.09
N PRO A 120 -6.16 9.55 10.27
CA PRO A 120 -7.54 9.61 10.74
C PRO A 120 -8.53 9.04 9.72
N VAL A 121 -8.30 9.25 8.42
CA VAL A 121 -9.15 8.67 7.36
C VAL A 121 -9.06 7.14 7.38
N LEU A 122 -7.86 6.60 7.45
CA LEU A 122 -7.64 5.16 7.60
C LEU A 122 -8.30 4.63 8.86
N LYS A 123 -8.13 5.30 9.99
CA LYS A 123 -8.74 4.89 11.28
C LYS A 123 -10.26 4.86 11.21
N ALA A 124 -10.88 5.81 10.51
CA ALA A 124 -12.32 5.86 10.32
C ALA A 124 -12.84 4.76 9.39
N TRP A 125 -12.01 4.35 8.43
CA TRP A 125 -12.37 3.35 7.42
C TRP A 125 -11.99 1.93 7.81
N MET A 126 -10.88 1.73 8.52
CA MET A 126 -10.43 0.42 8.96
C MET A 126 -11.40 -0.19 9.98
N THR A 127 -11.73 -1.47 9.77
CA THR A 127 -12.44 -2.27 10.77
C THR A 127 -11.54 -2.49 11.99
N ARG A 128 -12.13 -2.78 13.15
CA ARG A 128 -11.33 -3.05 14.37
C ARG A 128 -10.39 -4.24 14.23
N THR A 129 -10.75 -5.18 13.38
CA THR A 129 -9.98 -6.39 13.10
C THR A 129 -9.87 -6.61 11.61
N ARG A 130 -8.80 -7.26 11.19
CA ARG A 130 -8.60 -7.64 9.78
C ARG A 130 -9.68 -8.65 9.36
N PRO A 131 -10.30 -8.47 8.17
CA PRO A 131 -11.33 -9.38 7.69
C PRO A 131 -10.86 -10.84 7.52
N ILE A 132 -9.54 -11.05 7.36
CA ILE A 132 -8.94 -12.34 7.02
C ILE A 132 -8.69 -13.21 8.27
N ASP A 133 -8.29 -12.61 9.40
CA ASP A 133 -7.74 -13.36 10.55
C ASP A 133 -8.14 -12.79 11.92
N ALA A 134 -9.07 -11.84 11.96
CA ALA A 134 -9.55 -11.19 13.18
C ALA A 134 -8.46 -10.57 14.08
N VAL A 135 -7.24 -10.35 13.54
CA VAL A 135 -6.15 -9.66 14.25
C VAL A 135 -6.48 -8.19 14.32
N PRO A 136 -6.35 -7.52 15.48
CA PRO A 136 -6.48 -6.08 15.59
C PRO A 136 -5.46 -5.39 14.66
N TRP A 137 -5.90 -4.32 14.01
CA TRP A 137 -5.01 -3.54 13.16
C TRP A 137 -5.40 -2.07 13.14
N GLY A 138 -4.43 -1.20 12.91
CA GLY A 138 -4.59 0.23 12.90
C GLY A 138 -3.67 0.92 11.89
N PRO A 139 -3.79 2.24 11.73
CA PRO A 139 -2.99 3.02 10.78
C PRO A 139 -1.49 2.91 10.99
N ASP A 140 -1.06 2.78 12.23
CA ASP A 140 0.36 2.75 12.61
C ASP A 140 0.89 1.33 12.87
N ASP A 141 0.08 0.29 12.62
CA ASP A 141 0.54 -1.09 12.74
C ASP A 141 1.44 -1.49 11.58
N PRO A 142 2.39 -2.43 11.82
CA PRO A 142 3.27 -2.96 10.81
C PRO A 142 2.50 -3.57 9.65
N GLN A 143 3.01 -3.38 8.45
CA GLN A 143 2.43 -3.92 7.23
C GLN A 143 3.51 -4.40 6.29
N GLU A 144 3.18 -5.39 5.48
CA GLU A 144 4.05 -5.95 4.46
C GLU A 144 4.46 -4.86 3.44
N ASP A 145 5.75 -4.76 3.17
CA ASP A 145 6.33 -3.78 2.23
C ASP A 145 5.77 -3.94 0.82
N GLU A 146 5.48 -5.18 0.45
CA GLU A 146 4.96 -5.57 -0.86
C GLU A 146 3.68 -4.81 -1.22
N LEU A 147 2.81 -4.51 -0.24
CA LEU A 147 1.61 -3.70 -0.45
C LEU A 147 1.92 -2.26 -0.88
N GLY A 148 2.97 -1.69 -0.32
CA GLY A 148 3.47 -0.37 -0.71
C GLY A 148 4.16 -0.39 -2.06
N LEU A 149 5.02 -1.38 -2.27
CA LEU A 149 5.76 -1.55 -3.51
C LEU A 149 4.83 -1.78 -4.70
N ALA A 150 3.77 -2.57 -4.54
CA ALA A 150 2.79 -2.81 -5.60
C ALA A 150 2.07 -1.54 -6.10
N ARG A 151 2.11 -0.45 -5.33
CA ARG A 151 1.57 0.85 -5.74
C ARG A 151 2.59 1.73 -6.46
N LEU A 152 3.88 1.47 -6.23
CA LEU A 152 4.99 2.26 -6.77
C LEU A 152 5.61 1.62 -8.02
N THR A 153 5.56 0.31 -8.10
CA THR A 153 6.18 -0.45 -9.20
C THR A 153 5.32 -1.65 -9.58
N PHE A 154 5.44 -2.07 -10.84
CA PHE A 154 4.80 -3.30 -11.32
C PHE A 154 5.62 -4.57 -10.99
N ASP A 155 6.88 -4.40 -10.63
CA ASP A 155 7.83 -5.47 -10.37
C ASP A 155 7.69 -6.00 -8.94
N THR A 156 6.53 -6.59 -8.66
CA THR A 156 6.21 -7.20 -7.36
C THR A 156 5.41 -8.48 -7.54
N ASN A 157 5.47 -9.37 -6.54
CA ASN A 157 4.67 -10.60 -6.56
C ASN A 157 3.15 -10.30 -6.59
N MET A 158 2.74 -9.19 -5.98
CA MET A 158 1.33 -8.76 -5.98
C MET A 158 0.87 -8.20 -7.34
N GLY A 159 1.78 -7.83 -8.23
CA GLY A 159 1.44 -7.40 -9.58
C GLY A 159 0.61 -8.45 -10.32
N GLY A 160 0.96 -9.73 -10.20
CA GLY A 160 0.21 -10.85 -10.76
C GLY A 160 -1.17 -11.07 -10.12
N MET A 161 -1.33 -10.73 -8.83
CA MET A 161 -2.63 -10.81 -8.13
C MET A 161 -3.55 -9.64 -8.50
N ALA A 162 -2.99 -8.43 -8.62
CA ALA A 162 -3.74 -7.24 -9.00
C ALA A 162 -4.20 -7.29 -10.47
N PHE A 163 -3.36 -7.87 -11.32
CA PHE A 163 -3.58 -8.00 -12.76
C PHE A 163 -3.41 -9.46 -13.21
N PRO A 164 -4.37 -10.35 -12.89
CA PRO A 164 -4.32 -11.74 -13.34
C PRO A 164 -4.42 -11.80 -14.87
N ARG A 165 -3.56 -12.61 -15.47
CA ARG A 165 -3.53 -12.88 -16.91
C ARG A 165 -4.74 -13.68 -17.35
#